data_9401446ca7ff066b342b3e61ef2f9390
#
_entry.id   9401446ca7ff066b342b3e61ef2f9390
#
_cell.length_a   1.000
_cell.length_b   1.000
_cell.length_c   1.000
_cell.angle_alpha   90.00
_cell.angle_beta   90.00
_cell.angle_gamma   90.00
#
_symmetry.space_group_name_H-M   'P 1'
#
loop_
_entity.id
_entity.type
_entity.pdbx_description
1 polymer ?
#
loop_
_entity_poly.entity_id
_entity_poly.type
_entity_poly.pdbx_seq_one_letter_code
_entity_poly.pdbx_strand_id
1 'polypeptide(L)'
;NRFIPGPLDLNKYNIYTFGSNYENLTYGARQFWNEQFDWTLNYKNSFGKHEVGGMITFEQAESQGEAIYATANDPLTDYDQWFVFSTDPERRTVSVNESENLGSHLSWIGRATYNYDSKYMAEFSFRYDGNNKFPKDRRWGFFPSASLGWRISREAFMENTSEWLDDLKIRASYGTTGNDLNTSNKSIGYFQYIERYTTGSSYMFGKGLANGIQTGSMPTTDLTWATSATINGGIDFTLLSNRLSGTIDGFYRKETDILGSRTTTLPSTYGASLAPENYAERSWRGGEFTLTWRDKVQHGINYSLYMNIGYSKDRWDVLDESVIYMTGNLKDLSLVGMSAGRITGLKVDHLLTDQAEVDELIAKGFKQYGRDPYLGGLLFQDTRGDGYSLGPDGKIDGNDAYNLLSENGTPRINYGFGGSFSWKGITIDMHFQGVGSYDRLVGCDATKGIPQYGGNTRPYYPIWTSDKCWSPENPNGVYPRVIGKNQYESGYGNTDFWMRNGAYVRLKNLNIGYNLPASILRPLGLLHAQVFMNATNLFSISAMNEFM
;
A
#
# COMPACT_ATOMS: atom_id res chain seq x y z
N ASN A 1 -24.77 17.52 -22.90
CA ASN A 1 -25.34 18.84 -22.64
C ASN A 1 -26.65 18.70 -21.85
N ARG A 2 -26.71 19.25 -20.64
CA ARG A 2 -27.94 19.32 -19.84
C ARG A 2 -28.47 20.75 -19.85
N PHE A 3 -29.75 20.89 -20.17
CA PHE A 3 -30.46 22.14 -20.05
C PHE A 3 -30.94 22.31 -18.61
N ILE A 4 -30.49 23.36 -17.93
CA ILE A 4 -30.92 23.69 -16.58
C ILE A 4 -31.66 25.04 -16.66
N PRO A 5 -32.90 25.14 -16.15
CA PRO A 5 -33.61 26.40 -16.12
C PRO A 5 -32.83 27.44 -15.31
N GLY A 6 -32.69 28.62 -15.81
CA GLY A 6 -32.14 29.75 -15.06
C GLY A 6 -33.03 30.12 -13.86
N PRO A 7 -32.48 30.65 -12.77
CA PRO A 7 -33.24 30.89 -11.53
C PRO A 7 -34.38 31.92 -11.61
N LEU A 8 -34.51 32.67 -12.70
CA LEU A 8 -35.50 33.75 -12.80
C LEU A 8 -36.29 33.80 -14.13
N ASP A 9 -36.00 32.93 -15.07
CA ASP A 9 -36.69 32.89 -16.36
C ASP A 9 -36.79 31.47 -16.89
N LEU A 10 -37.94 30.85 -16.75
CA LEU A 10 -38.22 29.48 -17.19
C LEU A 10 -38.09 29.27 -18.71
N ASN A 11 -37.99 30.34 -19.48
CA ASN A 11 -37.79 30.30 -20.93
C ASN A 11 -36.32 30.46 -21.34
N LYS A 12 -35.40 30.71 -20.39
CA LYS A 12 -33.97 30.78 -20.63
C LYS A 12 -33.29 29.59 -20.02
N TYR A 13 -32.57 28.84 -20.83
CA TYR A 13 -31.79 27.69 -20.45
C TYR A 13 -30.30 28.05 -20.49
N ASN A 14 -29.58 27.77 -19.42
CA ASN A 14 -28.13 27.80 -19.45
C ASN A 14 -27.62 26.42 -19.85
N ILE A 15 -26.78 26.37 -20.87
CA ILE A 15 -26.12 25.14 -21.28
C ILE A 15 -24.84 25.02 -20.47
N TYR A 16 -24.75 23.97 -19.68
CA TYR A 16 -23.53 23.62 -18.99
C TYR A 16 -22.96 22.36 -19.62
N THR A 17 -21.69 22.41 -20.02
CA THR A 17 -20.94 21.26 -20.48
C THR A 17 -20.18 20.70 -19.27
N PHE A 18 -20.44 19.46 -18.91
CA PHE A 18 -19.74 18.74 -17.83
C PHE A 18 -18.77 17.73 -18.45
N GLY A 19 -17.53 17.74 -17.97
CA GLY A 19 -16.47 16.87 -18.47
C GLY A 19 -15.54 17.57 -19.47
N SER A 20 -14.77 16.81 -20.21
CA SER A 20 -13.99 17.31 -21.34
C SER A 20 -14.96 17.79 -22.43
N ASN A 21 -14.62 18.90 -23.11
CA ASN A 21 -15.45 19.46 -24.17
C ASN A 21 -15.61 18.51 -25.37
N TYR A 22 -14.87 17.40 -25.38
CA TYR A 22 -14.83 16.43 -26.47
C TYR A 22 -14.83 15.01 -25.91
N GLU A 23 -15.62 14.15 -26.53
CA GLU A 23 -15.46 12.71 -26.40
C GLU A 23 -14.22 12.30 -27.18
N ASN A 24 -13.49 11.31 -26.70
CA ASN A 24 -12.30 10.82 -27.39
C ASN A 24 -12.28 9.30 -27.43
N LEU A 25 -11.70 8.80 -28.51
CA LEU A 25 -11.38 7.39 -28.70
C LEU A 25 -9.87 7.24 -28.83
N THR A 26 -9.28 6.42 -27.98
CA THR A 26 -7.84 6.15 -28.00
C THR A 26 -7.58 4.69 -28.34
N TYR A 27 -6.80 4.48 -29.40
CA TYR A 27 -6.19 3.19 -29.70
C TYR A 27 -4.74 3.19 -29.28
N GLY A 28 -4.32 2.13 -28.58
CA GLY A 28 -2.95 1.93 -28.17
C GLY A 28 -2.39 0.59 -28.63
N ALA A 29 -1.20 0.61 -29.18
CA ALA A 29 -0.38 -0.58 -29.37
C ALA A 29 0.83 -0.48 -28.44
N ARG A 30 1.06 -1.52 -27.65
CA ARG A 30 2.17 -1.60 -26.71
C ARG A 30 2.94 -2.87 -27.00
N GLN A 31 4.25 -2.75 -27.12
CA GLN A 31 5.15 -3.88 -27.29
C GLN A 31 6.18 -3.86 -26.16
N PHE A 32 6.42 -5.02 -25.59
CA PHE A 32 7.28 -5.18 -24.44
C PHE A 32 8.13 -6.44 -24.56
N TRP A 33 9.43 -6.30 -24.36
CA TRP A 33 10.39 -7.40 -24.38
C TRP A 33 11.05 -7.52 -23.03
N ASN A 34 11.15 -8.74 -22.55
CA ASN A 34 11.97 -9.12 -21.39
C ASN A 34 12.87 -10.26 -21.82
N GLU A 35 14.14 -10.07 -21.62
CA GLU A 35 15.14 -11.12 -21.82
C GLU A 35 15.85 -11.35 -20.49
N GLN A 36 15.98 -12.60 -20.09
CA GLN A 36 16.71 -12.99 -18.90
C GLN A 36 17.60 -14.19 -19.24
N PHE A 37 18.85 -14.09 -18.81
CA PHE A 37 19.84 -15.16 -18.89
C PHE A 37 20.39 -15.46 -17.51
N ASP A 38 20.25 -16.72 -17.08
CA ASP A 38 20.74 -17.22 -15.81
C ASP A 38 21.69 -18.38 -16.04
N TRP A 39 22.83 -18.35 -15.35
CA TRP A 39 23.75 -19.47 -15.27
C TRP A 39 24.04 -19.77 -13.81
N THR A 40 23.86 -21.02 -13.40
CA THR A 40 24.03 -21.43 -12.01
C THR A 40 24.92 -22.67 -11.90
N LEU A 41 25.93 -22.59 -11.04
CA LEU A 41 26.74 -23.72 -10.61
C LEU A 41 26.43 -24.07 -9.16
N ASN A 42 26.08 -25.31 -8.91
CA ASN A 42 25.82 -25.83 -7.57
C ASN A 42 26.79 -26.93 -7.22
N TYR A 43 27.27 -26.92 -5.99
CA TYR A 43 28.05 -27.97 -5.39
C TYR A 43 27.44 -28.38 -4.03
N LYS A 44 27.32 -29.67 -3.78
CA LYS A 44 26.92 -30.22 -2.48
C LYS A 44 27.65 -31.53 -2.24
N ASN A 45 28.25 -31.65 -1.05
CA ASN A 45 28.92 -32.86 -0.65
C ASN A 45 28.85 -33.05 0.86
N SER A 46 29.00 -34.29 1.30
CA SER A 46 29.02 -34.67 2.72
C SER A 46 30.29 -35.48 3.05
N PHE A 47 31.01 -35.05 4.06
CA PHE A 47 32.24 -35.64 4.52
C PHE A 47 32.09 -36.06 6.00
N GLY A 48 31.60 -37.28 6.23
CA GLY A 48 31.28 -37.74 7.58
C GLY A 48 30.16 -36.90 8.20
N LYS A 49 30.47 -36.14 9.24
CA LYS A 49 29.53 -35.26 9.94
C LYS A 49 29.42 -33.85 9.32
N HIS A 50 30.24 -33.55 8.33
CA HIS A 50 30.29 -32.25 7.67
C HIS A 50 29.51 -32.29 6.36
N GLU A 51 28.54 -31.42 6.19
CA GLU A 51 27.82 -31.18 4.93
C GLU A 51 28.15 -29.76 4.45
N VAL A 52 28.66 -29.66 3.22
CA VAL A 52 29.08 -28.41 2.60
C VAL A 52 28.28 -28.21 1.34
N GLY A 53 27.71 -27.02 1.16
CA GLY A 53 27.05 -26.61 -0.08
C GLY A 53 27.60 -25.29 -0.59
N GLY A 54 27.63 -25.12 -1.89
CA GLY A 54 28.01 -23.88 -2.55
C GLY A 54 27.18 -23.65 -3.80
N MET A 55 26.86 -22.41 -4.08
CA MET A 55 26.16 -21.96 -5.27
C MET A 55 26.79 -20.67 -5.75
N ILE A 56 26.98 -20.53 -7.05
CA ILE A 56 27.24 -19.26 -7.70
C ILE A 56 26.33 -19.13 -8.90
N THR A 57 25.68 -17.99 -9.02
CA THR A 57 24.78 -17.66 -10.13
C THR A 57 25.21 -16.34 -10.75
N PHE A 58 25.21 -16.31 -12.07
CA PHE A 58 25.26 -15.10 -12.86
C PHE A 58 23.87 -14.89 -13.47
N GLU A 59 23.35 -13.69 -13.33
CA GLU A 59 22.05 -13.29 -13.86
C GLU A 59 22.22 -12.00 -14.66
N GLN A 60 21.65 -11.98 -15.84
CA GLN A 60 21.50 -10.77 -16.64
C GLN A 60 20.06 -10.67 -17.09
N ALA A 61 19.44 -9.51 -16.92
CA ALA A 61 18.11 -9.26 -17.45
C ALA A 61 18.02 -7.88 -18.07
N GLU A 62 17.25 -7.81 -19.14
CA GLU A 62 16.97 -6.59 -19.87
C GLU A 62 15.48 -6.50 -20.18
N SER A 63 14.93 -5.29 -20.03
CA SER A 63 13.54 -5.01 -20.36
C SER A 63 13.47 -3.74 -21.21
N GLN A 64 12.68 -3.81 -22.26
CA GLN A 64 12.42 -2.69 -23.16
C GLN A 64 10.93 -2.67 -23.51
N GLY A 65 10.34 -1.50 -23.57
CA GLY A 65 8.97 -1.31 -23.99
C GLY A 65 8.80 -0.08 -24.86
N GLU A 66 7.92 -0.18 -25.81
CA GLU A 66 7.44 0.94 -26.62
C GLU A 66 5.92 0.96 -26.65
N ALA A 67 5.35 2.12 -26.75
CA ALA A 67 3.91 2.29 -26.87
C ALA A 67 3.57 3.40 -27.86
N ILE A 68 2.59 3.13 -28.72
CA ILE A 68 2.03 4.09 -29.65
C ILE A 68 0.56 4.26 -29.30
N TYR A 69 0.14 5.49 -29.11
CA TYR A 69 -1.26 5.84 -28.87
C TYR A 69 -1.73 6.81 -29.95
N ALA A 70 -2.85 6.48 -30.56
CA ALA A 70 -3.56 7.36 -31.45
C ALA A 70 -4.89 7.76 -30.81
N THR A 71 -5.14 9.04 -30.68
CA THR A 71 -6.39 9.59 -30.10
C THR A 71 -7.13 10.37 -31.15
N ALA A 72 -8.41 10.09 -31.32
CA ALA A 72 -9.34 10.83 -32.17
C ALA A 72 -10.45 11.41 -31.29
N ASN A 73 -10.81 12.66 -31.53
CA ASN A 73 -11.86 13.36 -30.80
C ASN A 73 -13.15 13.41 -31.62
N ASP A 74 -14.28 13.59 -30.94
CA ASP A 74 -15.61 13.71 -31.50
C ASP A 74 -16.00 12.52 -32.42
N PRO A 75 -16.14 11.29 -31.87
CA PRO A 75 -16.70 10.19 -32.65
C PRO A 75 -18.11 10.50 -33.11
N LEU A 76 -18.47 10.06 -34.31
CA LEU A 76 -19.79 10.32 -34.91
C LEU A 76 -20.94 9.71 -34.11
N THR A 77 -20.69 8.63 -33.40
CA THR A 77 -21.73 7.91 -32.67
C THR A 77 -21.15 7.28 -31.37
N ASP A 78 -21.98 7.17 -30.34
CA ASP A 78 -21.65 6.52 -29.08
C ASP A 78 -21.67 4.97 -29.16
N TYR A 79 -22.25 4.42 -30.22
CA TYR A 79 -22.52 2.99 -30.36
C TYR A 79 -21.48 2.25 -31.20
N ASP A 80 -20.92 2.90 -32.24
CA ASP A 80 -19.89 2.33 -33.11
C ASP A 80 -18.62 3.19 -33.06
N GLN A 81 -17.78 2.91 -32.09
CA GLN A 81 -16.57 3.70 -31.82
C GLN A 81 -15.41 3.25 -32.70
N TRP A 82 -15.48 3.55 -34.00
CA TRP A 82 -14.37 3.34 -34.91
C TRP A 82 -13.54 4.61 -35.05
N PHE A 83 -12.22 4.47 -34.98
CA PHE A 83 -11.29 5.60 -35.09
C PHE A 83 -11.48 6.40 -36.38
N VAL A 84 -11.86 5.73 -37.45
CA VAL A 84 -12.11 6.33 -38.75
C VAL A 84 -13.31 7.27 -38.76
N PHE A 85 -14.27 7.11 -37.86
CA PHE A 85 -15.49 7.93 -37.75
C PHE A 85 -15.33 9.19 -36.88
N SER A 86 -14.10 9.56 -36.54
CA SER A 86 -13.85 10.86 -35.91
C SER A 86 -14.10 11.99 -36.93
N THR A 87 -14.91 12.94 -36.54
CA THR A 87 -15.37 14.03 -37.44
C THR A 87 -14.31 15.06 -37.76
N ASP A 88 -13.25 15.17 -36.90
CA ASP A 88 -12.22 16.18 -37.06
C ASP A 88 -10.83 15.55 -37.20
N PRO A 89 -10.31 15.46 -38.44
CA PRO A 89 -8.98 14.92 -38.69
C PRO A 89 -7.84 15.75 -38.05
N GLU A 90 -8.02 17.05 -37.86
CA GLU A 90 -6.99 17.94 -37.29
C GLU A 90 -6.83 17.73 -35.77
N ARG A 91 -7.82 17.14 -35.12
CA ARG A 91 -7.81 16.80 -33.71
C ARG A 91 -7.34 15.38 -33.40
N ARG A 92 -6.81 14.71 -34.42
CA ARG A 92 -6.15 13.41 -34.22
C ARG A 92 -4.74 13.64 -33.75
N THR A 93 -4.38 13.02 -32.63
CA THR A 93 -3.03 13.07 -32.08
C THR A 93 -2.42 11.68 -32.05
N VAL A 94 -1.12 11.60 -32.34
CA VAL A 94 -0.34 10.40 -32.15
C VAL A 94 0.74 10.72 -31.14
N SER A 95 0.82 9.92 -30.08
CA SER A 95 1.91 9.98 -29.11
C SER A 95 2.69 8.67 -29.15
N VAL A 96 4.00 8.78 -29.13
CA VAL A 96 4.91 7.65 -29.07
C VAL A 96 5.70 7.73 -27.78
N ASN A 97 5.76 6.64 -27.05
CA ASN A 97 6.61 6.49 -25.89
C ASN A 97 7.55 5.32 -26.09
N GLU A 98 8.77 5.63 -26.55
CA GLU A 98 9.81 4.65 -26.85
C GLU A 98 10.61 4.22 -25.61
N SER A 99 10.43 4.89 -24.48
CA SER A 99 11.24 4.66 -23.28
C SER A 99 10.47 3.98 -22.13
N GLU A 100 9.32 3.37 -22.43
CA GLU A 100 8.63 2.61 -21.38
C GLU A 100 9.49 1.41 -20.96
N ASN A 101 9.97 1.44 -19.72
CA ASN A 101 10.66 0.33 -19.07
C ASN A 101 12.03 -0.06 -19.68
N LEU A 102 12.85 0.90 -20.08
CA LEU A 102 14.25 0.66 -20.37
C LEU A 102 15.00 0.28 -19.08
N GLY A 103 15.13 -1.02 -18.83
CA GLY A 103 15.80 -1.52 -17.63
C GLY A 103 16.81 -2.60 -17.96
N SER A 104 18.01 -2.52 -17.40
CA SER A 104 18.96 -3.61 -17.41
C SER A 104 19.59 -3.78 -16.05
N HIS A 105 19.74 -5.03 -15.64
CA HIS A 105 20.49 -5.37 -14.44
C HIS A 105 21.36 -6.61 -14.67
N LEU A 106 22.43 -6.65 -13.92
CA LEU A 106 23.39 -7.75 -13.94
C LEU A 106 23.77 -8.08 -12.50
N SER A 107 23.71 -9.35 -12.15
CA SER A 107 23.90 -9.79 -10.79
C SER A 107 24.83 -11.00 -10.68
N TRP A 108 25.69 -10.97 -9.68
CA TRP A 108 26.41 -12.13 -9.19
C TRP A 108 25.83 -12.53 -7.83
N ILE A 109 25.43 -13.78 -7.70
CA ILE A 109 24.81 -14.30 -6.48
C ILE A 109 25.66 -15.47 -6.01
N GLY A 110 26.12 -15.39 -4.75
CA GLY A 110 26.87 -16.46 -4.13
C GLY A 110 26.19 -16.96 -2.87
N ARG A 111 26.28 -18.24 -2.60
CA ARG A 111 25.81 -18.88 -1.37
C ARG A 111 26.75 -19.99 -0.95
N ALA A 112 27.12 -20.01 0.32
CA ALA A 112 27.86 -21.10 0.97
C ALA A 112 27.09 -21.56 2.18
N THR A 113 26.90 -22.87 2.32
CA THR A 113 26.23 -23.49 3.47
C THR A 113 27.13 -24.51 4.12
N TYR A 114 27.11 -24.55 5.44
CA TYR A 114 27.82 -25.50 6.23
C TYR A 114 26.93 -26.08 7.33
N ASN A 115 26.88 -27.38 7.45
CA ASN A 115 26.15 -28.08 8.48
C ASN A 115 27.05 -29.16 9.12
N TYR A 116 27.20 -29.07 10.45
CA TYR A 116 27.94 -30.04 11.20
C TYR A 116 27.00 -30.88 12.05
N ASP A 117 26.96 -32.18 11.79
CA ASP A 117 26.18 -33.20 12.52
C ASP A 117 24.68 -32.85 12.68
N SER A 118 24.15 -32.02 11.79
CA SER A 118 22.81 -31.41 11.90
C SER A 118 22.58 -30.64 13.23
N LYS A 119 23.65 -30.26 13.93
CA LYS A 119 23.64 -29.48 15.19
C LYS A 119 23.93 -28.02 14.95
N TYR A 120 25.02 -27.73 14.19
CA TYR A 120 25.49 -26.38 13.94
C TYR A 120 25.38 -26.11 12.46
N MET A 121 24.68 -25.04 12.13
CA MET A 121 24.43 -24.63 10.77
C MET A 121 24.92 -23.20 10.56
N ALA A 122 25.59 -22.96 9.46
CA ALA A 122 26.02 -21.64 9.05
C ALA A 122 25.73 -21.45 7.56
N GLU A 123 25.27 -20.30 7.21
CA GLU A 123 25.06 -19.90 5.82
C GLU A 123 25.64 -18.50 5.62
N PHE A 124 26.34 -18.32 4.52
CA PHE A 124 26.72 -17.01 4.00
C PHE A 124 26.22 -16.89 2.58
N SER A 125 25.61 -15.76 2.26
CA SER A 125 25.18 -15.43 0.91
C SER A 125 25.49 -13.98 0.59
N PHE A 126 25.62 -13.68 -0.70
CA PHE A 126 25.75 -12.32 -1.17
C PHE A 126 25.08 -12.14 -2.52
N ARG A 127 24.67 -10.90 -2.78
CA ARG A 127 24.33 -10.40 -4.11
C ARG A 127 25.23 -9.21 -4.43
N TYR A 128 25.75 -9.19 -5.64
CA TYR A 128 26.49 -8.06 -6.21
C TYR A 128 25.74 -7.63 -7.46
N ASP A 129 24.92 -6.60 -7.29
CA ASP A 129 23.91 -6.18 -8.27
C ASP A 129 24.33 -4.87 -8.93
N GLY A 130 24.30 -4.84 -10.26
CA GLY A 130 24.47 -3.64 -11.07
C GLY A 130 23.17 -3.28 -11.80
N ASN A 131 22.74 -2.03 -11.71
CA ASN A 131 21.52 -1.55 -12.36
C ASN A 131 21.76 -0.24 -13.10
N ASN A 132 21.24 -0.09 -14.32
CA ASN A 132 21.42 1.08 -15.15
C ASN A 132 20.62 2.32 -14.67
N LYS A 133 19.77 2.19 -13.66
CA LYS A 133 19.15 3.33 -12.97
C LYS A 133 20.16 4.24 -12.29
N PHE A 134 21.33 3.71 -11.95
CA PHE A 134 22.37 4.40 -11.20
C PHE A 134 23.54 4.80 -12.11
N PRO A 135 24.27 5.88 -11.79
CA PRO A 135 25.44 6.30 -12.53
C PRO A 135 26.55 5.23 -12.52
N LYS A 136 27.43 5.26 -13.52
CA LYS A 136 28.40 4.19 -13.80
C LYS A 136 29.28 3.83 -12.60
N ASP A 137 29.66 4.80 -11.79
CA ASP A 137 30.52 4.66 -10.62
C ASP A 137 29.78 4.21 -9.35
N ARG A 138 28.43 4.27 -9.34
CA ARG A 138 27.58 3.93 -8.18
C ARG A 138 26.50 2.89 -8.48
N ARG A 139 26.53 2.29 -9.67
CA ARG A 139 25.51 1.32 -10.07
C ARG A 139 25.61 -0.05 -9.42
N TRP A 140 26.79 -0.37 -8.85
CA TRP A 140 27.04 -1.66 -8.24
C TRP A 140 26.85 -1.59 -6.73
N GLY A 141 25.96 -2.45 -6.22
CA GLY A 141 25.73 -2.65 -4.80
C GLY A 141 26.16 -4.04 -4.36
N PHE A 142 26.78 -4.15 -3.18
CA PHE A 142 27.15 -5.41 -2.56
C PHE A 142 26.30 -5.65 -1.32
N PHE A 143 25.54 -6.74 -1.32
CA PHE A 143 24.54 -7.06 -0.30
C PHE A 143 24.82 -8.44 0.32
N PRO A 144 25.65 -8.50 1.37
CA PRO A 144 25.93 -9.74 2.07
C PRO A 144 24.82 -10.11 3.08
N SER A 145 24.73 -11.40 3.38
CA SER A 145 23.90 -11.97 4.43
C SER A 145 24.59 -13.17 5.09
N ALA A 146 24.42 -13.31 6.39
CA ALA A 146 24.91 -14.43 7.15
C ALA A 146 23.85 -14.94 8.13
N SER A 147 23.76 -16.23 8.30
CA SER A 147 22.88 -16.85 9.30
C SER A 147 23.57 -17.99 10.04
N LEU A 148 23.23 -18.14 11.31
CA LEU A 148 23.68 -19.20 12.18
C LEU A 148 22.48 -19.91 12.78
N GLY A 149 22.57 -21.23 12.90
CA GLY A 149 21.57 -22.07 13.54
C GLY A 149 22.22 -23.07 14.48
N TRP A 150 21.67 -23.21 15.67
CA TRP A 150 22.08 -24.20 16.64
C TRP A 150 20.89 -25.05 17.07
N ARG A 151 20.93 -26.32 16.73
CA ARG A 151 19.90 -27.29 17.13
C ARG A 151 20.26 -27.87 18.49
N ILE A 152 19.75 -27.21 19.52
CA ILE A 152 20.05 -27.52 20.93
C ILE A 152 19.54 -28.91 21.31
N SER A 153 18.39 -29.31 20.78
CA SER A 153 17.78 -30.62 21.07
C SER A 153 18.67 -31.83 20.74
N ARG A 154 19.70 -31.63 19.91
CA ARG A 154 20.66 -32.69 19.57
C ARG A 154 21.94 -32.71 20.46
N GLU A 155 21.99 -31.84 21.45
CA GLU A 155 23.12 -31.84 22.39
C GLU A 155 22.93 -32.90 23.47
N ALA A 156 24.05 -33.48 23.94
CA ALA A 156 24.04 -34.55 24.95
C ALA A 156 23.34 -34.13 26.25
N PHE A 157 23.44 -32.86 26.64
CA PHE A 157 22.76 -32.36 27.84
C PHE A 157 21.24 -32.28 27.73
N MET A 158 20.67 -32.41 26.50
CA MET A 158 19.23 -32.39 26.23
C MET A 158 18.63 -33.80 26.09
N GLU A 159 19.40 -34.87 26.18
CA GLU A 159 18.89 -36.24 26.03
C GLU A 159 17.72 -36.57 26.95
N ASN A 160 17.74 -36.07 28.20
CA ASN A 160 16.67 -36.28 29.17
C ASN A 160 15.35 -35.53 28.83
N THR A 161 15.36 -34.64 27.85
CA THR A 161 14.14 -33.89 27.41
C THR A 161 13.46 -34.53 26.22
N SER A 162 14.04 -35.57 25.63
CA SER A 162 13.56 -36.20 24.39
C SER A 162 12.14 -36.80 24.46
N GLU A 163 11.60 -37.03 25.67
CA GLU A 163 10.22 -37.52 25.84
C GLU A 163 9.14 -36.50 25.45
N TRP A 164 9.44 -35.20 25.59
CA TRP A 164 8.49 -34.14 25.32
C TRP A 164 8.99 -33.08 24.33
N LEU A 165 10.31 -32.95 24.15
CA LEU A 165 10.97 -32.01 23.25
C LEU A 165 11.61 -32.78 22.09
N ASP A 166 10.95 -32.74 20.93
CA ASP A 166 11.40 -33.43 19.71
C ASP A 166 12.49 -32.63 18.98
N ASP A 167 12.30 -31.32 18.86
CA ASP A 167 13.30 -30.43 18.26
C ASP A 167 13.26 -29.02 18.88
N LEU A 168 14.46 -28.47 19.10
CA LEU A 168 14.65 -27.08 19.50
C LEU A 168 15.85 -26.50 18.78
N LYS A 169 15.63 -25.47 18.01
CA LYS A 169 16.66 -24.77 17.24
C LYS A 169 16.58 -23.27 17.51
N ILE A 170 17.72 -22.68 17.84
CA ILE A 170 17.89 -21.22 17.89
C ILE A 170 18.58 -20.79 16.61
N ARG A 171 18.16 -19.67 16.05
CA ARG A 171 18.76 -19.08 14.86
C ARG A 171 18.92 -17.57 15.00
N ALA A 172 19.96 -17.05 14.35
CA ALA A 172 20.19 -15.63 14.21
C ALA A 172 20.67 -15.34 12.79
N SER A 173 20.27 -14.22 12.24
CA SER A 173 20.71 -13.77 10.93
C SER A 173 20.88 -12.25 10.88
N TYR A 174 21.83 -11.85 10.05
CA TYR A 174 22.02 -10.47 9.61
C TYR A 174 22.15 -10.47 8.09
N GLY A 175 21.45 -9.56 7.44
CA GLY A 175 21.55 -9.45 6.00
C GLY A 175 21.23 -8.05 5.52
N THR A 176 21.82 -7.70 4.39
CA THR A 176 21.54 -6.45 3.67
C THR A 176 20.90 -6.74 2.32
N THR A 177 20.04 -5.84 1.89
CA THR A 177 19.41 -5.86 0.56
C THR A 177 19.42 -4.46 -0.04
N GLY A 178 19.67 -4.37 -1.35
CA GLY A 178 19.52 -3.13 -2.10
C GLY A 178 18.06 -2.86 -2.46
N ASN A 179 17.71 -1.60 -2.49
CA ASN A 179 16.38 -1.13 -2.86
C ASN A 179 16.49 0.09 -3.78
N ASP A 180 15.62 0.21 -4.74
CA ASP A 180 15.52 1.34 -5.68
C ASP A 180 14.24 2.17 -5.48
N LEU A 181 13.67 2.15 -4.27
CA LEU A 181 12.48 2.93 -3.93
C LEU A 181 12.83 4.26 -3.28
N ASN A 182 12.01 5.27 -3.56
CA ASN A 182 12.09 6.58 -2.93
C ASN A 182 11.23 6.68 -1.65
N THR A 183 11.27 7.83 -0.98
CA THR A 183 10.47 8.09 0.24
C THR A 183 8.95 7.93 0.05
N SER A 184 8.46 7.99 -1.19
CA SER A 184 7.06 7.72 -1.54
C SER A 184 6.78 6.27 -1.88
N ASN A 185 7.73 5.37 -1.65
CA ASN A 185 7.67 3.94 -1.97
C ASN A 185 7.41 3.67 -3.47
N LYS A 186 7.96 4.52 -4.32
CA LYS A 186 7.93 4.38 -5.79
C LYS A 186 9.31 4.08 -6.31
N SER A 187 9.40 3.21 -7.31
CA SER A 187 10.65 2.91 -7.99
C SER A 187 11.27 4.18 -8.59
N ILE A 188 12.58 4.32 -8.43
CA ILE A 188 13.37 5.41 -9.00
C ILE A 188 13.31 5.30 -10.53
N GLY A 189 13.07 6.42 -11.20
CA GLY A 189 13.08 6.49 -12.65
C GLY A 189 14.48 6.27 -13.24
N TYR A 190 14.54 5.79 -14.47
CA TYR A 190 15.79 5.60 -15.18
C TYR A 190 16.47 6.93 -15.53
N PHE A 191 17.79 6.91 -15.55
CA PHE A 191 18.63 8.01 -16.04
C PHE A 191 18.40 9.36 -15.33
N GLN A 192 18.01 9.36 -14.05
CA GLN A 192 17.87 10.62 -13.29
C GLN A 192 19.21 11.33 -13.03
N TYR A 193 20.32 10.67 -13.27
CA TYR A 193 21.66 11.21 -13.15
C TYR A 193 22.17 11.91 -14.41
N ILE A 194 21.36 11.93 -15.49
CA ILE A 194 21.69 12.59 -16.75
C ILE A 194 20.94 13.92 -16.84
N GLU A 195 21.62 14.95 -17.33
CA GLU A 195 21.02 16.25 -17.63
C GLU A 195 19.91 16.09 -18.68
N ARG A 196 18.77 16.69 -18.42
CA ARG A 196 17.58 16.60 -19.28
C ARG A 196 17.13 17.95 -19.74
N TYR A 197 16.59 17.98 -20.94
CA TYR A 197 15.96 19.15 -21.52
C TYR A 197 14.48 18.87 -21.75
N THR A 198 13.64 19.88 -21.48
CA THR A 198 12.20 19.82 -21.77
C THR A 198 11.88 20.75 -22.92
N THR A 199 11.03 20.28 -23.83
CA THR A 199 10.46 21.09 -24.92
C THR A 199 9.09 21.60 -24.51
N GLY A 200 8.62 22.70 -25.12
CA GLY A 200 7.28 23.20 -24.87
C GLY A 200 7.21 24.58 -24.22
N SER A 201 8.35 25.16 -23.82
CA SER A 201 8.40 26.58 -23.45
C SER A 201 8.28 27.42 -24.72
N SER A 202 7.16 28.15 -24.85
CA SER A 202 6.93 28.97 -26.03
C SER A 202 7.56 30.35 -25.84
N TYR A 203 8.38 30.76 -26.79
CA TYR A 203 8.95 32.10 -26.87
C TYR A 203 8.30 32.86 -28.02
N MET A 204 8.09 34.16 -27.83
CA MET A 204 7.58 35.03 -28.88
C MET A 204 8.73 35.50 -29.75
N PHE A 205 8.81 35.03 -30.99
CA PHE A 205 9.73 35.55 -32.01
C PHE A 205 8.93 36.37 -33.04
N GLY A 206 9.05 37.69 -32.97
CA GLY A 206 8.28 38.59 -33.79
C GLY A 206 6.79 38.48 -33.47
N LYS A 207 5.98 38.00 -34.42
CA LYS A 207 4.52 37.77 -34.24
C LYS A 207 4.11 36.33 -34.04
N GLY A 208 5.08 35.38 -33.94
CA GLY A 208 4.85 33.97 -33.82
C GLY A 208 5.38 33.37 -32.51
N LEU A 209 4.66 32.41 -31.95
CA LEU A 209 5.14 31.57 -30.85
C LEU A 209 6.01 30.45 -31.43
N ALA A 210 7.24 30.31 -30.94
CA ALA A 210 8.14 29.21 -31.27
C ALA A 210 8.35 28.34 -30.02
N ASN A 211 8.35 27.02 -30.20
CA ASN A 211 8.69 26.11 -29.14
C ASN A 211 10.18 26.22 -28.81
N GLY A 212 10.47 26.45 -27.55
CA GLY A 212 11.81 26.50 -27.03
C GLY A 212 12.21 25.21 -26.31
N ILE A 213 13.48 25.15 -25.94
CA ILE A 213 14.08 24.13 -25.10
C ILE A 213 14.51 24.80 -23.80
N GLN A 214 14.18 24.21 -22.67
CA GLN A 214 14.67 24.65 -21.37
C GLN A 214 15.32 23.50 -20.63
N THR A 215 16.23 23.78 -19.71
CA THR A 215 16.79 22.80 -18.80
C THR A 215 15.67 22.20 -17.94
N GLY A 216 15.66 20.89 -17.81
CA GLY A 216 14.77 20.16 -16.91
C GLY A 216 15.22 20.25 -15.44
N SER A 217 14.83 19.29 -14.64
CA SER A 217 15.30 19.15 -13.26
C SER A 217 16.81 18.91 -13.24
N MET A 218 17.48 19.37 -12.18
CA MET A 218 18.89 19.06 -11.96
C MET A 218 19.11 17.54 -11.92
N PRO A 219 20.22 17.02 -12.49
CA PRO A 219 20.53 15.60 -12.41
C PRO A 219 20.97 15.22 -10.99
N THR A 220 20.60 14.03 -10.53
CA THR A 220 21.10 13.42 -9.30
C THR A 220 22.38 12.65 -9.61
N THR A 221 23.52 13.32 -9.64
CA THR A 221 24.80 12.74 -10.10
C THR A 221 25.36 11.68 -9.16
N ASP A 222 24.97 11.70 -7.89
CA ASP A 222 25.43 10.81 -6.82
C ASP A 222 24.38 9.75 -6.41
N LEU A 223 23.37 9.55 -7.26
CA LEU A 223 22.31 8.58 -7.07
C LEU A 223 22.86 7.16 -6.81
N THR A 224 22.43 6.53 -5.74
CA THR A 224 22.86 5.19 -5.34
C THR A 224 21.70 4.36 -4.77
N TRP A 225 22.00 3.10 -4.45
CA TRP A 225 21.07 2.18 -3.83
C TRP A 225 20.67 2.65 -2.42
N ALA A 226 19.38 2.58 -2.11
CA ALA A 226 18.94 2.50 -0.73
C ALA A 226 19.29 1.11 -0.17
N THR A 227 19.81 1.06 1.04
CA THR A 227 20.25 -0.19 1.68
C THR A 227 19.38 -0.51 2.87
N SER A 228 18.82 -1.71 2.87
CA SER A 228 18.03 -2.25 3.98
C SER A 228 18.81 -3.31 4.72
N ALA A 229 19.19 -3.05 5.97
CA ALA A 229 19.85 -3.98 6.88
C ALA A 229 18.84 -4.57 7.87
N THR A 230 18.80 -5.90 7.97
CA THR A 230 17.89 -6.62 8.88
C THR A 230 18.67 -7.53 9.81
N ILE A 231 18.39 -7.44 11.11
CA ILE A 231 18.79 -8.41 12.14
C ILE A 231 17.54 -9.19 12.51
N ASN A 232 17.63 -10.51 12.52
CA ASN A 232 16.55 -11.39 12.94
C ASN A 232 17.09 -12.43 13.93
N GLY A 233 16.32 -12.72 14.98
CA GLY A 233 16.55 -13.82 15.90
C GLY A 233 15.30 -14.65 16.06
N GLY A 234 15.45 -15.99 16.07
CA GLY A 234 14.29 -16.88 16.10
C GLY A 234 14.55 -18.18 16.83
N ILE A 235 13.46 -18.79 17.25
CA ILE A 235 13.40 -20.10 17.90
C ILE A 235 12.41 -20.95 17.13
N ASP A 236 12.85 -22.13 16.69
CA ASP A 236 12.00 -23.16 16.11
C ASP A 236 11.88 -24.30 17.14
N PHE A 237 10.67 -24.77 17.40
CA PHE A 237 10.44 -25.85 18.35
C PHE A 237 9.41 -26.85 17.84
N THR A 238 9.62 -28.11 18.24
CA THR A 238 8.68 -29.21 18.03
C THR A 238 8.61 -30.03 19.30
N LEU A 239 7.38 -30.30 19.76
CA LEU A 239 7.09 -30.90 21.06
C LEU A 239 6.08 -32.03 20.91
N LEU A 240 6.01 -32.88 21.94
CA LEU A 240 4.97 -33.87 22.18
C LEU A 240 4.84 -34.88 21.02
N SER A 241 5.94 -35.47 20.61
CA SER A 241 5.99 -36.43 19.50
C SER A 241 5.48 -35.83 18.17
N ASN A 242 6.00 -34.65 17.82
CA ASN A 242 5.65 -33.87 16.62
C ASN A 242 4.18 -33.39 16.57
N ARG A 243 3.46 -33.36 17.68
CA ARG A 243 2.09 -32.84 17.71
C ARG A 243 2.05 -31.32 17.71
N LEU A 244 2.92 -30.68 18.47
CA LEU A 244 3.00 -29.23 18.57
C LEU A 244 4.30 -28.75 17.95
N SER A 245 4.20 -27.87 16.95
CA SER A 245 5.36 -27.19 16.35
C SER A 245 5.11 -25.71 16.23
N GLY A 246 6.15 -24.90 16.31
CA GLY A 246 6.01 -23.46 16.17
C GLY A 246 7.33 -22.75 15.97
N THR A 247 7.23 -21.47 15.62
CA THR A 247 8.35 -20.55 15.48
C THR A 247 8.04 -19.25 16.19
N ILE A 248 9.06 -18.65 16.76
CA ILE A 248 9.03 -17.31 17.36
C ILE A 248 10.17 -16.53 16.75
N ASP A 249 9.87 -15.40 16.12
CA ASP A 249 10.84 -14.52 15.49
C ASP A 249 10.74 -13.10 16.02
N GLY A 250 11.90 -12.45 16.17
CA GLY A 250 11.99 -11.02 16.41
C GLY A 250 12.96 -10.39 15.43
N PHE A 251 12.61 -9.24 14.88
CA PHE A 251 13.43 -8.56 13.89
C PHE A 251 13.51 -7.04 14.13
N TYR A 252 14.64 -6.51 13.70
CA TYR A 252 14.84 -5.08 13.51
C TYR A 252 15.44 -4.86 12.12
N ARG A 253 14.80 -4.01 11.34
CA ARG A 253 15.21 -3.60 9.99
C ARG A 253 15.43 -2.11 9.96
N LYS A 254 16.54 -1.67 9.39
CA LYS A 254 16.84 -0.28 9.12
C LYS A 254 17.15 -0.10 7.64
N GLU A 255 16.51 0.88 7.03
CA GLU A 255 16.74 1.29 5.66
C GLU A 255 17.37 2.67 5.65
N THR A 256 18.49 2.82 4.94
CA THR A 256 19.28 4.04 4.82
C THR A 256 19.42 4.44 3.36
N ASP A 257 19.84 5.67 3.14
CA ASP A 257 20.07 6.21 1.80
C ASP A 257 18.83 6.17 0.90
N ILE A 258 17.63 6.29 1.48
CA ILE A 258 16.39 6.35 0.71
C ILE A 258 16.37 7.67 -0.05
N LEU A 259 16.09 7.60 -1.36
CA LEU A 259 16.00 8.79 -2.21
C LEU A 259 14.78 9.64 -1.81
N GLY A 260 15.00 10.91 -1.54
CA GLY A 260 13.96 11.88 -1.20
C GLY A 260 14.25 13.26 -1.72
N SER A 261 13.20 14.05 -1.93
CA SER A 261 13.32 15.46 -2.27
C SER A 261 13.61 16.28 -1.01
N ARG A 262 14.50 17.27 -1.12
CA ARG A 262 14.71 18.25 -0.06
C ARG A 262 13.58 19.27 -0.04
N THR A 263 13.24 19.75 1.15
CA THR A 263 12.25 20.82 1.31
C THR A 263 12.84 22.21 1.03
N THR A 264 14.15 22.34 1.06
CA THR A 264 14.86 23.56 0.67
C THR A 264 14.60 23.85 -0.80
N THR A 265 14.15 25.05 -1.09
CA THR A 265 13.92 25.52 -2.46
C THR A 265 15.02 26.45 -2.90
N LEU A 266 15.42 26.33 -4.16
CA LEU A 266 16.31 27.31 -4.79
C LEU A 266 15.54 28.61 -5.09
N PRO A 267 16.22 29.76 -5.10
CA PRO A 267 15.62 30.99 -5.62
C PRO A 267 15.11 30.80 -7.04
N SER A 268 13.95 31.37 -7.35
CA SER A 268 13.33 31.27 -8.70
C SER A 268 14.24 31.73 -9.85
N THR A 269 15.19 32.58 -9.55
CA THR A 269 16.23 33.05 -10.49
C THR A 269 17.18 31.95 -10.93
N TYR A 270 17.26 30.83 -10.22
CA TYR A 270 18.10 29.70 -10.59
C TYR A 270 17.53 28.92 -11.78
N GLY A 271 16.21 28.94 -11.98
CA GLY A 271 15.57 28.36 -13.15
C GLY A 271 15.44 26.82 -13.13
N ALA A 272 15.83 26.15 -12.04
CA ALA A 272 15.70 24.71 -11.88
C ALA A 272 15.35 24.34 -10.44
N SER A 273 14.74 23.17 -10.23
CA SER A 273 14.51 22.58 -8.91
C SER A 273 15.70 21.71 -8.46
N LEU A 274 15.89 21.60 -7.14
CA LEU A 274 16.87 20.66 -6.58
C LEU A 274 16.56 19.23 -7.01
N ALA A 275 17.63 18.50 -7.31
CA ALA A 275 17.54 17.06 -7.51
C ALA A 275 17.19 16.35 -6.20
N PRO A 276 16.48 15.20 -6.24
CA PRO A 276 16.38 14.31 -5.10
C PRO A 276 17.75 13.78 -4.68
N GLU A 277 17.93 13.50 -3.39
CA GLU A 277 19.18 13.01 -2.80
C GLU A 277 18.92 11.72 -2.00
N ASN A 278 19.95 10.86 -1.88
CA ASN A 278 19.92 9.69 -1.01
C ASN A 278 20.28 10.11 0.42
N TYR A 279 19.28 10.27 1.30
CA TYR A 279 19.51 10.76 2.67
C TYR A 279 18.55 10.24 3.71
N ALA A 280 17.35 9.80 3.30
CA ALA A 280 16.30 9.49 4.27
C ALA A 280 16.50 8.09 4.86
N GLU A 281 16.08 7.93 6.12
CA GLU A 281 16.20 6.69 6.87
C GLU A 281 14.88 6.31 7.51
N ARG A 282 14.57 5.02 7.50
CA ARG A 282 13.37 4.45 8.08
C ARG A 282 13.68 3.12 8.75
N SER A 283 13.09 2.87 9.89
CA SER A 283 13.27 1.61 10.61
C SER A 283 11.94 0.89 10.86
N TRP A 284 12.03 -0.42 11.02
CA TRP A 284 10.93 -1.30 11.40
C TRP A 284 11.39 -2.21 12.52
N ARG A 285 10.48 -2.48 13.43
CA ARG A 285 10.66 -3.50 14.46
C ARG A 285 9.41 -4.35 14.56
N GLY A 286 9.60 -5.62 14.80
CA GLY A 286 8.47 -6.52 14.84
C GLY A 286 8.83 -7.90 15.36
N GLY A 287 7.81 -8.75 15.40
CA GLY A 287 7.95 -10.15 15.75
C GLY A 287 6.86 -10.96 15.08
N GLU A 288 7.15 -12.23 14.89
CA GLU A 288 6.28 -13.20 14.27
C GLU A 288 6.17 -14.45 15.14
N PHE A 289 4.99 -15.01 15.19
CA PHE A 289 4.69 -16.22 15.92
C PHE A 289 3.87 -17.15 15.05
N THR A 290 4.31 -18.40 14.92
CA THR A 290 3.53 -19.45 14.30
C THR A 290 3.37 -20.61 15.27
N LEU A 291 2.21 -21.26 15.23
CA LEU A 291 1.92 -22.45 16.02
C LEU A 291 1.10 -23.42 15.19
N THR A 292 1.46 -24.69 15.24
CA THR A 292 0.71 -25.75 14.57
C THR A 292 0.54 -26.93 15.52
N TRP A 293 -0.67 -27.35 15.72
CA TRP A 293 -1.04 -28.57 16.41
C TRP A 293 -1.55 -29.60 15.42
N ARG A 294 -1.02 -30.83 15.46
CA ARG A 294 -1.46 -31.96 14.66
C ARG A 294 -1.67 -33.16 15.55
N ASP A 295 -2.80 -33.82 15.39
CA ASP A 295 -3.05 -35.05 16.14
C ASP A 295 -3.88 -36.03 15.34
N LYS A 296 -3.74 -37.31 15.75
CA LYS A 296 -4.48 -38.41 15.20
C LYS A 296 -5.14 -39.16 16.35
N VAL A 297 -6.45 -39.03 16.45
CA VAL A 297 -7.25 -39.64 17.50
C VAL A 297 -7.73 -41.01 17.06
N GLN A 298 -8.06 -41.86 18.06
CA GLN A 298 -8.68 -43.15 17.81
C GLN A 298 -9.91 -43.01 16.89
N HIS A 299 -10.23 -44.06 16.15
CA HIS A 299 -11.32 -44.12 15.15
C HIS A 299 -11.02 -43.37 13.83
N GLY A 300 -9.74 -43.06 13.54
CA GLY A 300 -9.32 -42.55 12.25
C GLY A 300 -9.61 -41.06 12.03
N ILE A 301 -9.78 -40.30 13.09
CA ILE A 301 -9.87 -38.83 13.03
C ILE A 301 -8.47 -38.27 12.97
N ASN A 302 -8.16 -37.49 11.93
CA ASN A 302 -6.94 -36.68 11.84
C ASN A 302 -7.35 -35.22 11.80
N TYR A 303 -6.66 -34.39 12.57
CA TYR A 303 -6.88 -32.94 12.53
C TYR A 303 -5.59 -32.18 12.73
N SER A 304 -5.56 -31.01 12.14
CA SER A 304 -4.50 -30.02 12.41
C SER A 304 -5.11 -28.65 12.61
N LEU A 305 -4.56 -27.91 13.55
CA LEU A 305 -4.90 -26.51 13.81
C LEU A 305 -3.62 -25.70 13.67
N TYR A 306 -3.71 -24.52 13.07
CA TYR A 306 -2.59 -23.63 12.96
C TYR A 306 -2.98 -22.18 13.19
N MET A 307 -2.01 -21.41 13.65
CA MET A 307 -2.12 -19.98 13.89
C MET A 307 -0.81 -19.28 13.53
N ASN A 308 -0.89 -18.12 12.93
CA ASN A 308 0.23 -17.21 12.72
C ASN A 308 -0.18 -15.79 13.09
N ILE A 309 0.70 -15.08 13.77
CA ILE A 309 0.52 -13.68 14.16
C ILE A 309 1.83 -12.95 13.85
N GLY A 310 1.74 -11.83 13.16
CA GLY A 310 2.85 -10.93 12.93
C GLY A 310 2.51 -9.54 13.47
N TYR A 311 3.49 -8.92 14.12
CA TYR A 311 3.46 -7.52 14.54
C TYR A 311 4.60 -6.76 13.89
N SER A 312 4.33 -5.60 13.30
CA SER A 312 5.36 -4.72 12.75
C SER A 312 4.97 -3.26 12.94
N LYS A 313 5.92 -2.45 13.39
CA LYS A 313 5.79 -0.98 13.47
C LYS A 313 6.98 -0.33 12.79
N ASP A 314 6.70 0.60 11.89
CA ASP A 314 7.69 1.45 11.24
C ASP A 314 7.88 2.78 11.94
N ARG A 315 8.99 3.46 11.61
CA ARG A 315 9.29 4.81 12.05
C ARG A 315 10.26 5.49 11.06
N TRP A 316 10.00 6.72 10.71
CA TRP A 316 10.98 7.58 10.05
C TRP A 316 12.05 8.01 11.06
N ASP A 317 13.31 7.70 10.79
CA ASP A 317 14.45 8.09 11.63
C ASP A 317 15.07 9.40 11.13
N VAL A 318 15.17 9.56 9.80
CA VAL A 318 15.65 10.78 9.13
C VAL A 318 14.73 11.09 7.96
N LEU A 319 14.21 12.29 7.95
CA LEU A 319 13.42 12.83 6.84
C LEU A 319 13.61 14.35 6.81
N ASP A 320 13.78 14.92 5.63
CA ASP A 320 13.83 16.37 5.49
C ASP A 320 12.40 16.92 5.43
N GLU A 321 12.08 17.74 6.39
CA GLU A 321 10.78 18.37 6.53
C GLU A 321 10.93 19.90 6.56
N SER A 322 9.89 20.61 6.17
CA SER A 322 9.84 22.06 6.28
C SER A 322 10.09 22.52 7.73
N VAL A 323 10.74 23.66 7.87
CA VAL A 323 11.10 24.26 9.18
C VAL A 323 9.90 24.31 10.14
N ILE A 324 8.68 24.48 9.64
CA ILE A 324 7.48 24.51 10.46
C ILE A 324 7.20 23.18 11.19
N TYR A 325 7.61 22.05 10.62
CA TYR A 325 7.54 20.73 11.26
C TYR A 325 8.75 20.42 12.14
N MET A 326 9.88 21.04 11.89
CA MET A 326 11.11 20.80 12.66
C MET A 326 11.14 21.62 13.97
N THR A 327 10.86 22.89 13.88
CA THR A 327 10.98 23.85 15.00
C THR A 327 9.79 24.80 15.16
N GLY A 328 8.86 24.78 14.22
CA GLY A 328 7.68 25.65 14.20
C GLY A 328 6.44 25.04 14.88
N ASN A 329 5.30 25.63 14.59
CA ASN A 329 4.01 25.31 15.21
C ASN A 329 3.45 23.92 14.84
N LEU A 330 4.02 23.22 13.84
CA LEU A 330 3.63 21.86 13.47
C LEU A 330 4.63 20.79 13.94
N LYS A 331 5.48 21.10 14.91
CA LYS A 331 6.48 20.15 15.43
C LYS A 331 5.84 18.87 15.98
N ASP A 332 4.65 18.96 16.56
CA ASP A 332 3.86 17.82 17.03
C ASP A 332 3.38 16.90 15.89
N LEU A 333 3.50 17.36 14.66
CA LEU A 333 3.15 16.62 13.45
C LEU A 333 4.36 16.23 12.59
N SER A 334 5.58 16.38 13.10
CA SER A 334 6.76 15.87 12.37
C SER A 334 6.63 14.37 12.09
N LEU A 335 6.99 13.92 10.90
CA LEU A 335 7.06 12.50 10.57
C LEU A 335 8.26 11.81 11.21
N VAL A 336 9.32 12.59 11.53
CA VAL A 336 10.50 12.04 12.20
C VAL A 336 10.11 11.53 13.58
N GLY A 337 10.38 10.26 13.82
CA GLY A 337 9.96 9.56 15.02
C GLY A 337 8.59 8.88 14.95
N MET A 338 7.78 9.16 13.91
CA MET A 338 6.44 8.61 13.72
C MET A 338 6.37 7.56 12.62
N SER A 339 5.27 6.80 12.59
CA SER A 339 4.94 5.88 11.49
C SER A 339 4.51 6.67 10.25
N ALA A 340 4.87 6.17 9.08
CA ALA A 340 4.39 6.71 7.80
C ALA A 340 2.86 6.66 7.64
N GLY A 341 2.20 5.77 8.39
CA GLY A 341 0.74 5.60 8.38
C GLY A 341 0.00 6.56 9.30
N ARG A 342 0.58 7.68 9.76
CA ARG A 342 -0.15 8.68 10.53
C ARG A 342 -1.29 9.29 9.72
N ILE A 343 -2.37 9.66 10.41
CA ILE A 343 -3.52 10.35 9.84
C ILE A 343 -3.64 11.71 10.50
N THR A 344 -3.73 12.77 9.69
CA THR A 344 -3.98 14.14 10.14
C THR A 344 -5.27 14.65 9.53
N GLY A 345 -5.92 15.59 10.20
CA GLY A 345 -7.18 16.17 9.72
C GLY A 345 -7.87 17.08 10.73
N LEU A 346 -9.11 17.40 10.42
CA LEU A 346 -9.99 18.18 11.28
C LEU A 346 -10.54 17.34 12.43
N LYS A 347 -10.66 17.95 13.59
CA LYS A 347 -11.43 17.40 14.71
C LYS A 347 -12.85 17.90 14.63
N VAL A 348 -13.80 16.98 14.78
CA VAL A 348 -15.23 17.30 14.81
C VAL A 348 -15.66 17.47 16.26
N ASP A 349 -16.43 18.52 16.52
CA ASP A 349 -17.08 18.72 17.81
C ASP A 349 -18.36 17.88 17.87
N HIS A 350 -19.32 18.20 17.00
CA HIS A 350 -20.56 17.44 16.87
C HIS A 350 -21.30 17.74 15.55
N LEU A 351 -22.42 17.06 15.35
CA LEU A 351 -23.35 17.31 14.24
C LEU A 351 -24.36 18.39 14.67
N LEU A 352 -24.45 19.49 13.93
CA LEU A 352 -25.40 20.59 14.18
C LEU A 352 -26.84 20.14 13.91
N THR A 353 -27.56 19.86 14.97
CA THR A 353 -28.97 19.38 14.92
C THR A 353 -29.96 20.39 15.46
N ASP A 354 -29.51 21.50 16.08
CA ASP A 354 -30.33 22.56 16.61
C ASP A 354 -30.18 23.84 15.77
N GLN A 355 -31.31 24.37 15.25
CA GLN A 355 -31.32 25.60 14.48
C GLN A 355 -30.92 26.84 15.36
N ALA A 356 -31.27 26.85 16.64
CA ALA A 356 -30.91 27.94 17.52
C ALA A 356 -29.39 28.08 17.71
N GLU A 357 -28.68 26.96 17.77
CA GLU A 357 -27.22 26.94 17.83
C GLU A 357 -26.60 27.44 16.52
N VAL A 358 -27.12 27.00 15.37
CA VAL A 358 -26.68 27.51 14.07
C VAL A 358 -26.84 29.02 13.96
N ASP A 359 -27.99 29.54 14.35
CA ASP A 359 -28.31 30.97 14.32
C ASP A 359 -27.38 31.77 15.28
N GLU A 360 -27.06 31.21 16.44
CA GLU A 360 -26.12 31.80 17.39
C GLU A 360 -24.70 31.88 16.84
N LEU A 361 -24.23 30.80 16.21
CA LEU A 361 -22.91 30.76 15.55
C LEU A 361 -22.82 31.79 14.43
N ILE A 362 -23.85 31.90 13.61
CA ILE A 362 -23.93 32.88 12.52
C ILE A 362 -23.94 34.31 13.11
N ALA A 363 -24.72 34.55 14.14
CA ALA A 363 -24.78 35.85 14.80
C ALA A 363 -23.43 36.28 15.40
N LYS A 364 -22.64 35.34 15.90
CA LYS A 364 -21.26 35.55 16.34
C LYS A 364 -20.26 35.77 15.20
N GLY A 365 -20.68 35.62 13.94
CA GLY A 365 -19.82 35.73 12.77
C GLY A 365 -18.89 34.52 12.54
N PHE A 366 -19.16 33.40 13.22
CA PHE A 366 -18.39 32.18 13.06
C PHE A 366 -18.48 31.63 11.63
N LYS A 367 -17.35 31.22 11.06
CA LYS A 367 -17.26 30.70 9.70
C LYS A 367 -16.46 29.40 9.69
N GLN A 368 -16.88 28.47 8.84
CA GLN A 368 -16.12 27.28 8.48
C GLN A 368 -15.74 27.35 7.02
N TYR A 369 -14.42 27.44 6.73
CA TYR A 369 -13.91 27.63 5.36
C TYR A 369 -14.57 28.82 4.64
N GLY A 370 -14.79 29.92 5.36
CA GLY A 370 -15.40 31.15 4.85
C GLY A 370 -16.92 31.11 4.64
N ARG A 371 -17.60 30.03 5.08
CA ARG A 371 -19.05 29.84 4.94
C ARG A 371 -19.73 29.78 6.30
N ASP A 372 -21.00 30.11 6.33
CA ASP A 372 -21.82 29.95 7.51
C ASP A 372 -22.04 28.48 7.84
N PRO A 373 -22.02 28.08 9.12
CA PRO A 373 -22.46 26.77 9.54
C PRO A 373 -23.94 26.56 9.17
N TYR A 374 -24.34 25.33 8.95
CA TYR A 374 -25.69 25.00 8.53
C TYR A 374 -26.23 23.79 9.28
N LEU A 375 -27.55 23.74 9.41
CA LEU A 375 -28.25 22.67 10.08
C LEU A 375 -28.05 21.33 9.38
N GLY A 376 -27.60 20.33 10.13
CA GLY A 376 -27.20 19.02 9.61
C GLY A 376 -25.75 18.97 9.10
N GLY A 377 -24.98 20.03 9.28
CA GLY A 377 -23.54 20.07 9.01
C GLY A 377 -22.72 19.60 10.22
N LEU A 378 -21.44 19.29 9.99
CA LEU A 378 -20.49 19.04 11.09
C LEU A 378 -19.95 20.37 11.59
N LEU A 379 -19.93 20.55 12.91
CA LEU A 379 -19.17 21.60 13.56
C LEU A 379 -17.77 21.10 13.83
N PHE A 380 -16.76 21.82 13.34
CA PHE A 380 -15.36 21.50 13.59
C PHE A 380 -14.81 22.27 14.79
N GLN A 381 -13.80 21.69 15.41
CA GLN A 381 -13.09 22.34 16.50
C GLN A 381 -12.08 23.33 15.93
N ASP A 382 -12.11 24.55 16.44
CA ASP A 382 -11.11 25.59 16.19
C ASP A 382 -9.87 25.28 17.04
N THR A 383 -8.84 24.78 16.40
CA THR A 383 -7.68 24.21 17.08
C THR A 383 -6.38 24.93 16.76
N ARG A 384 -6.31 25.60 15.60
CA ARG A 384 -5.11 26.28 15.13
C ARG A 384 -5.47 27.57 14.38
N GLY A 385 -4.80 28.63 14.78
CA GLY A 385 -4.91 29.93 14.13
C GLY A 385 -3.85 30.18 13.07
N ASP A 386 -3.68 31.45 12.70
CA ASP A 386 -2.76 31.90 11.67
C ASP A 386 -1.33 31.39 11.93
N GLY A 387 -0.67 30.95 10.86
CA GLY A 387 0.65 30.34 10.93
C GLY A 387 0.68 29.03 11.73
N TYR A 388 -0.45 28.35 11.82
CA TYR A 388 -0.65 27.07 12.55
C TYR A 388 -0.41 27.17 14.07
N SER A 389 -0.55 28.35 14.65
CA SER A 389 -0.43 28.54 16.10
C SER A 389 -1.47 27.68 16.83
N LEU A 390 -1.08 27.09 17.96
CA LEU A 390 -2.02 26.32 18.79
C LEU A 390 -3.04 27.23 19.46
N GLY A 391 -4.30 26.86 19.39
CA GLY A 391 -5.43 27.55 19.99
C GLY A 391 -6.39 28.17 18.99
N PRO A 392 -7.62 28.48 19.41
CA PRO A 392 -8.67 28.99 18.54
C PRO A 392 -8.39 30.43 18.09
N ASP A 393 -8.77 30.76 16.85
CA ASP A 393 -8.72 32.12 16.30
C ASP A 393 -10.10 32.67 15.88
N GLY A 394 -11.15 31.90 16.12
CA GLY A 394 -12.55 32.28 15.85
C GLY A 394 -13.07 31.88 14.48
N LYS A 395 -12.30 31.16 13.70
CA LYS A 395 -12.70 30.63 12.39
C LYS A 395 -12.18 29.22 12.19
N ILE A 396 -12.82 28.45 11.35
CA ILE A 396 -12.32 27.16 10.89
C ILE A 396 -11.79 27.30 9.48
N ASP A 397 -10.52 26.96 9.27
CA ASP A 397 -9.90 27.03 7.95
C ASP A 397 -8.90 25.88 7.71
N GLY A 398 -8.02 26.03 6.71
CA GLY A 398 -7.02 25.02 6.37
C GLY A 398 -6.01 24.75 7.48
N ASN A 399 -5.79 25.67 8.41
CA ASN A 399 -4.87 25.50 9.53
C ASN A 399 -5.39 24.45 10.51
N ASP A 400 -6.71 24.39 10.75
CA ASP A 400 -7.36 23.42 11.64
C ASP A 400 -7.28 21.98 11.15
N ALA A 401 -6.95 21.76 9.89
CA ALA A 401 -6.75 20.41 9.34
C ALA A 401 -5.41 19.76 9.80
N TYR A 402 -4.59 20.49 10.52
CA TYR A 402 -3.28 20.02 10.99
C TYR A 402 -3.35 19.51 12.45
N ASN A 403 -4.20 18.54 12.72
CA ASN A 403 -4.21 17.80 13.97
C ASN A 403 -3.82 16.34 13.73
N LEU A 404 -3.09 15.75 14.68
CA LEU A 404 -2.88 14.30 14.69
C LEU A 404 -4.18 13.62 15.10
N LEU A 405 -4.77 12.87 14.18
CA LEU A 405 -5.97 12.07 14.44
C LEU A 405 -5.59 10.65 14.87
N SER A 406 -4.57 10.07 14.22
CA SER A 406 -4.07 8.75 14.58
C SER A 406 -2.63 8.52 14.09
N GLU A 407 -1.85 7.73 14.84
CA GLU A 407 -0.59 7.13 14.41
C GLU A 407 -0.75 5.71 13.85
N ASN A 408 -1.96 5.18 13.84
CA ASN A 408 -2.24 3.77 13.56
C ASN A 408 -3.02 3.58 12.25
N GLY A 409 -2.72 4.35 11.22
CA GLY A 409 -3.39 4.27 9.92
C GLY A 409 -2.99 3.06 9.05
N THR A 410 -2.00 2.25 9.50
CA THR A 410 -1.63 0.98 8.86
C THR A 410 -1.74 -0.17 9.84
N PRO A 411 -2.27 -1.34 9.42
CA PRO A 411 -2.36 -2.49 10.31
C PRO A 411 -0.98 -2.91 10.83
N ARG A 412 -0.81 -2.93 12.15
CA ARG A 412 0.43 -3.39 12.80
C ARG A 412 0.39 -4.87 13.12
N ILE A 413 -0.79 -5.43 13.33
CA ILE A 413 -1.02 -6.83 13.62
C ILE A 413 -1.72 -7.48 12.43
N ASN A 414 -1.11 -8.53 11.89
CA ASN A 414 -1.71 -9.40 10.89
C ASN A 414 -1.77 -10.80 11.48
N TYR A 415 -2.88 -11.50 11.28
CA TYR A 415 -3.03 -12.85 11.79
C TYR A 415 -3.80 -13.74 10.84
N GLY A 416 -3.48 -15.02 10.91
CA GLY A 416 -4.22 -16.08 10.25
C GLY A 416 -4.34 -17.27 11.17
N PHE A 417 -5.44 -17.98 11.08
CA PHE A 417 -5.64 -19.25 11.77
C PHE A 417 -6.55 -20.14 10.97
N GLY A 418 -6.46 -21.42 11.23
CA GLY A 418 -7.26 -22.37 10.50
C GLY A 418 -7.01 -23.79 10.94
N GLY A 419 -7.51 -24.73 10.17
CA GLY A 419 -7.28 -26.13 10.43
C GLY A 419 -7.86 -27.03 9.35
N SER A 420 -7.35 -28.24 9.37
CA SER A 420 -7.86 -29.35 8.57
C SER A 420 -8.44 -30.44 9.46
N PHE A 421 -9.47 -31.07 9.00
CA PHE A 421 -10.12 -32.20 9.65
C PHE A 421 -10.39 -33.30 8.62
N SER A 422 -10.12 -34.54 8.97
CA SER A 422 -10.34 -35.69 8.11
C SER A 422 -10.88 -36.85 8.91
N TRP A 423 -12.01 -37.39 8.49
CA TRP A 423 -12.69 -38.55 9.12
C TRP A 423 -13.57 -39.29 8.13
N LYS A 424 -13.37 -40.60 8.01
CA LYS A 424 -14.22 -41.52 7.19
C LYS A 424 -14.53 -40.99 5.78
N GLY A 425 -13.53 -40.43 5.12
CA GLY A 425 -13.66 -39.89 3.78
C GLY A 425 -14.09 -38.42 3.71
N ILE A 426 -14.61 -37.85 4.79
CA ILE A 426 -14.90 -36.41 4.89
C ILE A 426 -13.58 -35.66 5.14
N THR A 427 -13.36 -34.60 4.41
CA THR A 427 -12.25 -33.64 4.62
C THR A 427 -12.82 -32.23 4.74
N ILE A 428 -12.37 -31.47 5.70
CA ILE A 428 -12.74 -30.06 5.90
C ILE A 428 -11.45 -29.28 6.12
N ASP A 429 -11.23 -28.23 5.31
CA ASP A 429 -10.14 -27.28 5.48
C ASP A 429 -10.69 -25.87 5.60
N MET A 430 -10.28 -25.16 6.63
CA MET A 430 -10.69 -23.78 6.89
C MET A 430 -9.48 -22.90 7.09
N HIS A 431 -9.52 -21.72 6.48
CA HIS A 431 -8.52 -20.67 6.69
C HIS A 431 -9.18 -19.33 6.97
N PHE A 432 -8.88 -18.77 8.13
CA PHE A 432 -9.27 -17.42 8.53
C PHE A 432 -8.09 -16.47 8.39
N GLN A 433 -8.36 -15.28 7.94
CA GLN A 433 -7.40 -14.19 7.83
C GLN A 433 -7.98 -12.94 8.48
N GLY A 434 -7.14 -12.18 9.18
CA GLY A 434 -7.56 -10.94 9.78
C GLY A 434 -6.41 -9.97 10.03
N VAL A 435 -6.79 -8.76 10.39
CA VAL A 435 -5.88 -7.73 10.87
C VAL A 435 -6.38 -7.21 12.21
N GLY A 436 -5.44 -6.78 13.05
CA GLY A 436 -5.73 -6.14 14.32
C GLY A 436 -6.27 -4.71 14.14
N SER A 437 -6.51 -4.04 15.24
CA SER A 437 -7.01 -2.66 15.21
C SER A 437 -6.06 -1.73 14.48
N TYR A 438 -6.62 -0.96 13.56
CA TYR A 438 -5.99 0.18 12.91
C TYR A 438 -7.07 1.18 12.50
N ASP A 439 -6.69 2.43 12.34
CA ASP A 439 -7.63 3.49 12.01
C ASP A 439 -7.66 3.72 10.50
N ARG A 440 -8.86 3.69 9.96
CA ARG A 440 -9.10 3.95 8.55
C ARG A 440 -10.08 5.10 8.38
N LEU A 441 -9.72 6.03 7.54
CA LEU A 441 -10.67 7.02 7.05
C LEU A 441 -11.60 6.34 6.05
N VAL A 442 -12.87 6.28 6.39
CA VAL A 442 -13.94 5.81 5.48
C VAL A 442 -14.28 6.89 4.45
N GLY A 443 -13.54 7.92 4.50
CA GLY A 443 -13.46 9.14 3.68
C GLY A 443 -14.52 9.36 2.64
N CYS A 444 -14.80 10.56 2.59
CA CYS A 444 -15.42 11.40 1.60
C CYS A 444 -14.96 11.18 0.16
N ASP A 445 -14.73 9.98 -0.26
CA ASP A 445 -14.39 9.70 -1.65
C ASP A 445 -15.68 9.56 -2.45
N ALA A 446 -15.85 10.40 -3.47
CA ALA A 446 -16.93 10.30 -4.45
C ALA A 446 -17.06 8.87 -5.03
N THR A 447 -15.99 8.09 -4.99
CA THR A 447 -15.99 6.69 -5.40
C THR A 447 -16.71 5.76 -4.44
N LYS A 448 -16.90 6.17 -3.19
CA LYS A 448 -17.50 5.34 -2.12
C LYS A 448 -18.96 5.65 -1.85
N GLY A 449 -19.53 6.59 -2.59
CA GLY A 449 -20.95 6.92 -2.49
C GLY A 449 -21.35 7.68 -1.21
N ILE A 450 -20.37 8.23 -0.49
CA ILE A 450 -20.65 9.10 0.65
C ILE A 450 -21.07 10.48 0.14
N PRO A 451 -22.18 11.06 0.64
CA PRO A 451 -22.84 12.21 0.00
C PRO A 451 -22.06 13.51 -0.02
N GLN A 452 -20.95 13.57 0.62
CA GLN A 452 -20.15 14.79 0.81
C GLN A 452 -19.54 15.36 -0.45
N TYR A 453 -19.22 14.48 -1.37
CA TYR A 453 -18.89 14.92 -2.71
C TYR A 453 -20.18 14.88 -3.52
N GLY A 454 -20.89 15.96 -3.54
CA GLY A 454 -21.89 16.27 -4.58
C GLY A 454 -21.20 16.18 -5.94
N GLY A 455 -20.45 15.10 -6.14
CA GLY A 455 -19.73 14.80 -7.35
C GLY A 455 -20.72 14.61 -8.46
N ASN A 456 -20.58 15.41 -9.46
CA ASN A 456 -21.41 15.48 -10.65
C ASN A 456 -21.54 14.16 -11.41
N THR A 457 -20.97 13.07 -10.94
CA THR A 457 -20.71 11.91 -11.77
C THR A 457 -21.38 10.62 -11.32
N ARG A 458 -21.97 10.57 -10.10
CA ARG A 458 -22.62 9.33 -9.65
C ARG A 458 -23.97 9.60 -8.99
N PRO A 459 -25.07 9.25 -9.66
CA PRO A 459 -26.43 9.43 -9.15
C PRO A 459 -26.84 8.37 -8.11
N TYR A 460 -25.95 7.47 -7.74
CA TYR A 460 -26.28 6.37 -6.83
C TYR A 460 -25.67 6.62 -5.47
N TYR A 461 -26.51 6.99 -4.51
CA TYR A 461 -26.16 6.96 -3.10
C TYR A 461 -26.55 5.60 -2.51
N PRO A 462 -25.77 5.03 -1.60
CA PRO A 462 -26.18 3.85 -0.86
C PRO A 462 -27.50 4.11 -0.13
N ILE A 463 -28.39 3.12 -0.07
CA ILE A 463 -29.72 3.23 0.58
C ILE A 463 -29.57 3.71 2.03
N TRP A 464 -28.50 3.32 2.73
CA TRP A 464 -28.28 3.76 4.10
C TRP A 464 -28.08 5.27 4.26
N THR A 465 -27.70 6.01 3.21
CA THR A 465 -27.58 7.47 3.29
C THR A 465 -28.90 8.17 3.54
N SER A 466 -30.00 7.69 2.96
CA SER A 466 -31.32 8.27 3.22
C SER A 466 -31.79 8.01 4.65
N ASP A 467 -31.49 6.83 5.18
CA ASP A 467 -32.01 6.39 6.49
C ASP A 467 -31.13 6.81 7.66
N LYS A 468 -29.86 7.11 7.41
CA LYS A 468 -28.88 7.46 8.46
C LYS A 468 -28.37 8.90 8.40
N CYS A 469 -28.57 9.61 7.29
CA CYS A 469 -28.23 11.02 7.23
C CYS A 469 -29.28 11.85 7.97
N TRP A 470 -28.78 12.86 8.66
CA TRP A 470 -29.64 13.82 9.29
C TRP A 470 -30.43 14.62 8.26
N SER A 471 -31.72 14.81 8.50
CA SER A 471 -32.58 15.72 7.78
C SER A 471 -33.72 16.17 8.71
N PRO A 472 -34.48 17.22 8.37
CA PRO A 472 -35.66 17.60 9.14
C PRO A 472 -36.68 16.45 9.31
N GLU A 473 -36.75 15.56 8.32
CA GLU A 473 -37.61 14.38 8.32
C GLU A 473 -36.99 13.20 9.10
N ASN A 474 -35.65 13.22 9.28
CA ASN A 474 -34.90 12.22 10.03
C ASN A 474 -33.96 12.88 11.06
N PRO A 475 -34.50 13.49 12.14
CA PRO A 475 -33.71 14.24 13.12
C PRO A 475 -32.77 13.35 13.95
N ASN A 476 -32.94 12.03 13.94
CA ASN A 476 -32.07 11.04 14.60
C ASN A 476 -30.94 10.54 13.68
N GLY A 477 -30.79 11.11 12.49
CA GLY A 477 -29.70 10.77 11.58
C GLY A 477 -28.34 11.06 12.20
N VAL A 478 -27.40 10.12 12.08
CA VAL A 478 -26.06 10.19 12.70
C VAL A 478 -25.00 10.71 11.74
N TYR A 479 -25.32 10.81 10.44
CA TYR A 479 -24.42 11.34 9.43
C TYR A 479 -24.85 12.74 8.97
N PRO A 480 -23.92 13.55 8.47
CA PRO A 480 -24.25 14.88 7.98
C PRO A 480 -25.31 14.85 6.89
N ARG A 481 -26.06 15.94 6.79
CA ARG A 481 -27.06 16.17 5.76
C ARG A 481 -26.45 16.09 4.36
N VAL A 482 -27.15 15.43 3.45
CA VAL A 482 -26.80 15.43 2.03
C VAL A 482 -27.00 16.83 1.44
N ILE A 483 -25.94 17.46 0.99
CA ILE A 483 -25.96 18.80 0.41
C ILE A 483 -25.51 18.80 -1.04
N GLY A 484 -25.98 19.79 -1.80
CA GLY A 484 -25.56 19.99 -3.19
C GLY A 484 -24.13 20.54 -3.30
N LYS A 485 -23.54 20.39 -4.48
CA LYS A 485 -22.16 20.80 -4.77
C LYS A 485 -21.80 22.23 -4.34
N ASN A 486 -22.75 23.16 -4.47
CA ASN A 486 -22.51 24.57 -4.13
C ASN A 486 -22.48 24.87 -2.63
N GLN A 487 -22.92 23.91 -1.82
CA GLN A 487 -22.89 24.00 -0.34
C GLN A 487 -21.79 23.13 0.25
N TYR A 488 -20.95 22.57 -0.61
CA TYR A 488 -19.88 21.68 -0.21
C TYR A 488 -18.79 22.46 0.52
N GLU A 489 -18.43 21.95 1.68
CA GLU A 489 -17.30 22.43 2.48
C GLU A 489 -16.08 21.53 2.21
N SER A 490 -14.98 22.13 1.80
CA SER A 490 -13.75 21.40 1.43
C SER A 490 -13.11 20.66 2.61
N GLY A 491 -13.55 20.94 3.85
CA GLY A 491 -13.00 20.38 5.08
C GLY A 491 -13.42 18.95 5.42
N TYR A 492 -14.37 18.38 4.71
CA TYR A 492 -14.84 17.01 5.01
C TYR A 492 -13.85 15.90 4.67
N GLY A 493 -12.69 16.20 4.11
CA GLY A 493 -11.72 15.23 3.66
C GLY A 493 -11.27 14.26 4.76
N ASN A 494 -10.39 14.72 5.60
CA ASN A 494 -9.85 13.93 6.69
C ASN A 494 -10.38 14.47 8.01
N THR A 495 -11.30 13.76 8.63
CA THR A 495 -11.82 14.10 9.95
C THR A 495 -11.90 12.87 10.83
N ASP A 496 -11.80 13.05 12.14
CA ASP A 496 -12.01 11.96 13.11
C ASP A 496 -13.43 11.40 13.07
N PHE A 497 -14.42 12.19 12.64
CA PHE A 497 -15.79 11.72 12.44
C PHE A 497 -15.86 10.53 11.45
N TRP A 498 -15.01 10.51 10.44
CA TRP A 498 -14.97 9.45 9.43
C TRP A 498 -13.93 8.37 9.73
N MET A 499 -13.24 8.46 10.87
CA MET A 499 -12.34 7.39 11.28
C MET A 499 -13.12 6.19 11.81
N ARG A 500 -12.74 5.01 11.38
CA ARG A 500 -13.31 3.73 11.81
C ARG A 500 -12.19 2.73 12.09
N ASN A 501 -12.45 1.83 13.01
CA ASN A 501 -11.57 0.69 13.22
C ASN A 501 -11.64 -0.26 12.02
N GLY A 502 -10.52 -0.42 11.33
CA GLY A 502 -10.41 -1.28 10.16
C GLY A 502 -10.16 -2.76 10.47
N ALA A 503 -10.15 -3.16 11.74
CA ALA A 503 -9.97 -4.56 12.13
C ALA A 503 -11.03 -5.47 11.51
N TYR A 504 -10.60 -6.62 11.06
CA TYR A 504 -11.51 -7.65 10.55
C TYR A 504 -10.98 -9.06 10.80
N VAL A 505 -11.89 -10.01 10.80
CA VAL A 505 -11.63 -11.44 10.59
C VAL A 505 -12.52 -11.95 9.46
N ARG A 506 -11.94 -12.74 8.57
CA ARG A 506 -12.62 -13.26 7.37
C ARG A 506 -12.39 -14.75 7.24
N LEU A 507 -13.45 -15.52 6.97
CA LEU A 507 -13.29 -16.88 6.48
C LEU A 507 -12.86 -16.82 5.01
N LYS A 508 -11.55 -16.93 4.80
CA LYS A 508 -10.89 -16.75 3.51
C LYS A 508 -11.15 -17.91 2.57
N ASN A 509 -10.95 -19.12 3.08
CA ASN A 509 -11.16 -20.36 2.34
C ASN A 509 -11.90 -21.38 3.21
N LEU A 510 -12.85 -22.07 2.61
CA LEU A 510 -13.51 -23.25 3.15
C LEU A 510 -13.57 -24.29 2.04
N ASN A 511 -12.97 -25.46 2.32
CA ASN A 511 -13.04 -26.62 1.44
C ASN A 511 -13.70 -27.74 2.21
N ILE A 512 -14.73 -28.34 1.65
CA ILE A 512 -15.38 -29.53 2.17
C ILE A 512 -15.34 -30.58 1.09
N GLY A 513 -14.74 -31.73 1.37
CA GLY A 513 -14.62 -32.84 0.43
C GLY A 513 -15.16 -34.14 1.01
N TYR A 514 -15.64 -35.01 0.15
CA TYR A 514 -15.99 -36.38 0.50
C TYR A 514 -15.42 -37.36 -0.50
N ASN A 515 -14.48 -38.17 -0.02
CA ASN A 515 -13.90 -39.27 -0.79
C ASN A 515 -14.88 -40.46 -0.76
N LEU A 516 -15.35 -40.86 -1.91
CA LEU A 516 -16.27 -41.97 -2.02
C LEU A 516 -15.60 -43.31 -1.62
N PRO A 517 -16.25 -44.15 -0.81
CA PRO A 517 -15.65 -45.40 -0.34
C PRO A 517 -15.47 -46.41 -1.48
N ALA A 518 -14.46 -47.26 -1.35
CA ALA A 518 -14.12 -48.27 -2.35
C ALA A 518 -15.29 -49.23 -2.69
N SER A 519 -16.23 -49.42 -1.76
CA SER A 519 -17.45 -50.23 -1.98
C SER A 519 -18.35 -49.67 -3.10
N ILE A 520 -18.37 -48.36 -3.29
CA ILE A 520 -19.11 -47.68 -4.37
C ILE A 520 -18.29 -47.64 -5.65
N LEU A 521 -16.97 -47.45 -5.54
CA LEU A 521 -16.09 -47.20 -6.68
C LEU A 521 -15.72 -48.46 -7.47
N ARG A 522 -15.50 -49.59 -6.77
CA ARG A 522 -15.09 -50.86 -7.39
C ARG A 522 -16.07 -51.37 -8.45
N PRO A 523 -17.38 -51.36 -8.20
CA PRO A 523 -18.35 -51.78 -9.22
C PRO A 523 -18.37 -50.90 -10.46
N LEU A 524 -17.93 -49.64 -10.32
CA LEU A 524 -17.86 -48.65 -11.39
C LEU A 524 -16.50 -48.66 -12.13
N GLY A 525 -15.57 -49.53 -11.73
CA GLY A 525 -14.23 -49.57 -12.29
C GLY A 525 -13.36 -48.34 -11.96
N LEU A 526 -13.73 -47.57 -10.94
CA LEU A 526 -13.04 -46.36 -10.53
C LEU A 526 -12.11 -46.66 -9.33
N LEU A 527 -10.90 -46.06 -9.38
CA LEU A 527 -9.92 -46.16 -8.30
C LEU A 527 -10.12 -45.08 -7.22
N HIS A 528 -10.53 -43.89 -7.62
CA HIS A 528 -10.74 -42.76 -6.72
C HIS A 528 -11.83 -41.83 -7.30
N ALA A 529 -12.69 -41.32 -6.43
CA ALA A 529 -13.62 -40.24 -6.75
C ALA A 529 -13.86 -39.41 -5.49
N GLN A 530 -13.87 -38.10 -5.64
CA GLN A 530 -14.15 -37.13 -4.58
C GLN A 530 -15.19 -36.12 -5.07
N VAL A 531 -16.15 -35.84 -4.20
CA VAL A 531 -17.06 -34.71 -4.37
C VAL A 531 -16.58 -33.61 -3.42
N PHE A 532 -16.47 -32.39 -3.90
CA PHE A 532 -16.00 -31.29 -3.07
C PHE A 532 -16.78 -30.00 -3.33
N MET A 533 -16.77 -29.12 -2.32
CA MET A 533 -17.28 -27.76 -2.36
C MET A 533 -16.18 -26.81 -1.88
N ASN A 534 -15.90 -25.78 -2.64
CA ASN A 534 -14.98 -24.72 -2.27
C ASN A 534 -15.73 -23.39 -2.12
N ALA A 535 -15.43 -22.65 -1.07
CA ALA A 535 -15.93 -21.31 -0.88
C ALA A 535 -14.77 -20.38 -0.52
N THR A 536 -14.77 -19.19 -1.10
CA THR A 536 -13.78 -18.16 -0.82
C THR A 536 -14.44 -16.88 -0.32
N ASN A 537 -13.85 -16.25 0.70
CA ASN A 537 -14.36 -15.02 1.32
C ASN A 537 -15.86 -15.14 1.74
N LEU A 538 -16.24 -16.26 2.34
CA LEU A 538 -17.63 -16.60 2.62
C LEU A 538 -18.31 -15.57 3.53
N PHE A 539 -17.59 -15.09 4.53
CA PHE A 539 -18.05 -13.99 5.38
C PHE A 539 -16.86 -13.21 5.96
N SER A 540 -17.13 -11.98 6.36
CA SER A 540 -16.18 -11.10 7.07
C SER A 540 -16.91 -10.47 8.25
N ILE A 541 -16.24 -10.41 9.40
CA ILE A 541 -16.69 -9.69 10.58
C ILE A 541 -15.77 -8.50 10.75
N SER A 542 -16.32 -7.30 10.68
CA SER A 542 -15.56 -6.04 10.76
C SER A 542 -16.44 -4.94 11.37
N ALA A 543 -15.83 -4.00 12.06
CA ALA A 543 -16.50 -2.77 12.45
C ALA A 543 -16.90 -1.89 11.24
N MET A 544 -16.40 -2.22 10.05
CA MET A 544 -16.69 -1.52 8.80
C MET A 544 -17.80 -2.16 7.94
N ASN A 545 -18.46 -3.20 8.42
CA ASN A 545 -19.51 -3.90 7.64
C ASN A 545 -20.64 -2.96 7.19
N GLU A 546 -20.86 -1.88 7.91
CA GLU A 546 -21.82 -0.83 7.55
C GLU A 546 -21.48 -0.11 6.24
N PHE A 547 -20.20 -0.11 5.84
CA PHE A 547 -19.67 0.61 4.66
C PHE A 547 -19.24 -0.34 3.53
N MET A 548 -19.42 -1.64 3.70
CA MET A 548 -19.18 -2.69 2.71
C MET A 548 -20.50 -3.21 2.13
#